data_ef3b3b719f84fa358ad9286e96098cf7
#
_entry.id   ef3b3b719f84fa358ad9286e96098cf7
#
_cell.length_a   1.000
_cell.length_b   1.000
_cell.length_c   1.000
_cell.angle_alpha   90.00
_cell.angle_beta   90.00
_cell.angle_gamma   90.00
#
_symmetry.space_group_name_H-M   'P 1'
#
loop_
_entity.id
_entity.type
_entity.pdbx_description
1 polymer ?
#
loop_
_entity_poly.entity_id
_entity_poly.type
_entity_poly.pdbx_seq_one_letter_code
_entity_poly.pdbx_strand_id
1 'polypeptide(L)'
;MTMKKYILTALFALALLPLGTSCQQESLDPESVIVVDSYEKNAFDLWLDANYVYPYNIEFKYRYENNETDLNYYSVPAAYENSIIMAHLVKYLCIDSYDEVAGVTFTRTYFPKEFFLMGEWEYKNNGVYTLGTAEGGKKIILMGINYLPTYMTTSDNLNYYYLKTIHHEFTHILNQTKDFPVTFSQVSGGSSDGYLADSWNATEYASDYLQRGFITRYAQHSDREDFAECMAKYITTTAEWWQSQIEEAQGETGVGADRLSTKIGIVKAYMQDTFGINLDDLRDVILRRQAEVMAGNVDLHSLEIK
;
A
#
# COMPACT_ATOMS: atom_id res chain seq x y z
N MET A 1 -5.01 -75.39 21.77
CA MET A 1 -4.64 -74.28 20.87
C MET A 1 -5.82 -73.31 20.55
N THR A 2 -6.97 -73.51 21.14
CA THR A 2 -8.22 -72.75 20.85
C THR A 2 -8.51 -71.59 21.83
N MET A 3 -8.13 -71.72 23.09
CA MET A 3 -8.47 -70.64 24.08
C MET A 3 -7.66 -69.40 23.95
N LYS A 4 -6.37 -69.43 23.54
CA LYS A 4 -5.54 -68.24 23.26
C LYS A 4 -6.05 -67.36 22.10
N LYS A 5 -6.71 -67.93 21.08
CA LYS A 5 -7.27 -67.19 19.95
C LYS A 5 -8.47 -66.37 20.36
N TYR A 6 -9.33 -66.88 21.22
CA TYR A 6 -10.51 -66.16 21.72
C TYR A 6 -10.16 -65.03 22.67
N ILE A 7 -9.10 -65.17 23.49
CA ILE A 7 -8.59 -64.11 24.38
C ILE A 7 -7.99 -62.95 23.55
N LEU A 8 -7.25 -63.27 22.47
CA LEU A 8 -6.67 -62.27 21.60
C LEU A 8 -7.73 -61.50 20.80
N THR A 9 -8.79 -62.19 20.37
CA THR A 9 -9.92 -61.54 19.65
C THR A 9 -10.79 -60.69 20.56
N ALA A 10 -10.97 -61.12 21.83
CA ALA A 10 -11.70 -60.33 22.82
C ALA A 10 -10.90 -59.07 23.26
N LEU A 11 -9.57 -59.17 23.39
CA LEU A 11 -8.70 -58.01 23.66
C LEU A 11 -8.65 -57.03 22.50
N PHE A 12 -8.71 -57.49 21.25
CA PHE A 12 -8.76 -56.62 20.06
C PHE A 12 -10.12 -55.92 19.91
N ALA A 13 -11.22 -56.59 20.24
CA ALA A 13 -12.56 -56.02 20.26
C ALA A 13 -12.74 -54.98 21.38
N LEU A 14 -12.09 -55.16 22.55
CA LEU A 14 -12.15 -54.23 23.66
C LEU A 14 -11.27 -53.01 23.43
N ALA A 15 -10.23 -53.06 22.59
CA ALA A 15 -9.37 -51.96 22.23
C ALA A 15 -10.00 -51.01 21.16
N LEU A 16 -11.03 -51.48 20.46
CA LEU A 16 -11.74 -50.68 19.42
C LEU A 16 -12.95 -49.89 19.97
N LEU A 17 -13.34 -50.11 21.21
CA LEU A 17 -14.47 -49.41 21.82
C LEU A 17 -14.25 -47.94 22.18
N PRO A 18 -13.04 -47.41 22.45
CA PRO A 18 -12.87 -45.98 22.72
C PRO A 18 -12.72 -45.10 21.47
N LEU A 19 -12.64 -45.68 20.26
CA LEU A 19 -12.48 -44.87 19.03
C LEU A 19 -13.80 -44.30 18.46
N GLY A 20 -14.94 -44.65 19.04
CA GLY A 20 -16.26 -44.20 18.59
C GLY A 20 -16.87 -43.02 19.34
N THR A 21 -16.21 -42.54 20.42
CA THR A 21 -16.81 -41.51 21.28
C THR A 21 -16.14 -40.11 21.15
N SER A 22 -15.28 -39.93 20.14
CA SER A 22 -14.50 -38.69 19.98
C SER A 22 -15.16 -37.61 19.10
N CYS A 23 -16.44 -37.73 18.79
CA CYS A 23 -17.19 -36.69 18.09
C CYS A 23 -18.56 -36.53 18.76
N GLN A 24 -18.62 -36.20 20.04
CA GLN A 24 -19.76 -35.45 20.54
C GLN A 24 -19.52 -34.00 20.11
N GLN A 25 -20.18 -33.62 19.05
CA GLN A 25 -20.32 -32.23 18.66
C GLN A 25 -21.12 -31.58 19.80
N GLU A 26 -20.43 -30.84 20.67
CA GLU A 26 -21.14 -29.97 21.61
C GLU A 26 -22.08 -29.10 20.80
N SER A 27 -23.35 -29.06 21.19
CA SER A 27 -24.27 -28.10 20.58
C SER A 27 -23.73 -26.70 20.85
N LEU A 28 -23.30 -26.03 19.78
CA LEU A 28 -22.89 -24.63 19.89
C LEU A 28 -24.04 -23.84 20.51
N ASP A 29 -23.72 -22.99 21.47
CA ASP A 29 -24.68 -22.05 22.02
C ASP A 29 -25.28 -21.25 20.85
N PRO A 30 -26.61 -21.19 20.69
CA PRO A 30 -27.25 -20.40 19.64
C PRO A 30 -27.00 -18.90 19.82
N GLU A 31 -26.59 -18.45 21.00
CA GLU A 31 -26.17 -17.08 21.25
C GLU A 31 -24.63 -16.97 21.00
N SER A 32 -24.26 -16.17 20.04
CA SER A 32 -22.85 -15.86 19.79
C SER A 32 -22.26 -15.10 20.98
N VAL A 33 -21.13 -15.59 21.52
CA VAL A 33 -20.34 -14.84 22.51
C VAL A 33 -19.63 -13.62 21.89
N ILE A 34 -19.62 -13.53 20.56
CA ILE A 34 -19.11 -12.36 19.85
C ILE A 34 -20.24 -11.33 19.81
N VAL A 35 -20.18 -10.38 20.71
CA VAL A 35 -21.01 -9.19 20.65
C VAL A 35 -20.35 -8.26 19.62
N VAL A 36 -20.97 -8.14 18.46
CA VAL A 36 -20.59 -7.07 17.53
C VAL A 36 -21.11 -5.79 18.14
N ASP A 37 -20.21 -4.95 18.65
CA ASP A 37 -20.58 -3.62 19.12
C ASP A 37 -21.18 -2.85 17.91
N SER A 38 -22.50 -2.75 17.89
CA SER A 38 -23.19 -1.90 16.93
C SER A 38 -23.14 -0.47 17.46
N TYR A 39 -22.15 0.30 17.03
CA TYR A 39 -22.18 1.74 17.26
C TYR A 39 -23.10 2.41 16.22
N GLU A 40 -23.75 3.48 16.64
CA GLU A 40 -24.55 4.30 15.72
C GLU A 40 -23.63 4.99 14.71
N LYS A 41 -23.84 4.72 13.41
CA LYS A 41 -23.06 5.33 12.33
C LYS A 41 -23.30 6.84 12.28
N ASN A 42 -22.23 7.61 12.28
CA ASN A 42 -22.30 9.05 12.04
C ASN A 42 -22.34 9.36 10.52
N ALA A 43 -22.44 10.64 10.16
CA ALA A 43 -22.52 11.05 8.76
C ALA A 43 -21.28 10.63 7.94
N PHE A 44 -20.09 10.63 8.53
CA PHE A 44 -18.88 10.20 7.85
C PHE A 44 -18.84 8.68 7.63
N ASP A 45 -19.31 7.89 8.61
CA ASP A 45 -19.42 6.43 8.43
C ASP A 45 -20.37 6.09 7.27
N LEU A 46 -21.50 6.78 7.17
CA LEU A 46 -22.46 6.59 6.08
C LEU A 46 -21.88 7.01 4.73
N TRP A 47 -21.10 8.11 4.71
CA TRP A 47 -20.41 8.55 3.53
C TRP A 47 -19.34 7.55 3.08
N LEU A 48 -18.58 6.97 4.02
CA LEU A 48 -17.60 5.91 3.75
C LEU A 48 -18.27 4.65 3.20
N ASP A 49 -19.41 4.24 3.77
CA ASP A 49 -20.19 3.12 3.22
C ASP A 49 -20.53 3.35 1.75
N ALA A 50 -21.05 4.53 1.42
CA ALA A 50 -21.50 4.86 0.07
C ALA A 50 -20.35 4.98 -0.95
N ASN A 51 -19.20 5.51 -0.53
CA ASN A 51 -18.10 5.84 -1.44
C ASN A 51 -16.97 4.79 -1.47
N TYR A 52 -16.85 3.94 -0.43
CA TYR A 52 -15.78 2.96 -0.30
C TYR A 52 -16.29 1.53 -0.15
N VAL A 53 -17.19 1.28 0.81
CA VAL A 53 -17.60 -0.08 1.14
C VAL A 53 -18.48 -0.67 0.03
N TYR A 54 -19.60 -0.04 -0.29
CA TYR A 54 -20.54 -0.59 -1.28
C TYR A 54 -19.94 -0.67 -2.69
N PRO A 55 -19.24 0.38 -3.21
CA PRO A 55 -18.72 0.30 -4.56
C PRO A 55 -17.47 -0.56 -4.71
N TYR A 56 -16.57 -0.64 -3.69
CA TYR A 56 -15.24 -1.23 -3.83
C TYR A 56 -14.89 -2.33 -2.83
N ASN A 57 -15.73 -2.54 -1.81
CA ASN A 57 -15.42 -3.39 -0.65
C ASN A 57 -14.10 -2.96 0.02
N ILE A 58 -13.96 -1.65 0.25
CA ILE A 58 -12.83 -1.03 0.92
C ILE A 58 -13.30 -0.50 2.27
N GLU A 59 -12.63 -0.89 3.35
CA GLU A 59 -12.82 -0.34 4.67
C GLU A 59 -11.85 0.86 4.87
N PHE A 60 -12.38 1.97 5.40
CA PHE A 60 -11.58 3.15 5.68
C PHE A 60 -11.68 3.47 7.17
N LYS A 61 -10.66 3.00 7.93
CA LYS A 61 -10.60 3.10 9.39
C LYS A 61 -9.95 4.42 9.79
N TYR A 62 -10.72 5.30 10.39
CA TYR A 62 -10.23 6.58 10.92
C TYR A 62 -10.27 6.64 12.45
N ARG A 63 -11.00 5.71 13.11
CA ARG A 63 -10.97 5.57 14.55
C ARG A 63 -9.75 4.76 14.96
N TYR A 64 -9.12 5.18 16.04
CA TYR A 64 -7.93 4.51 16.56
C TYR A 64 -8.27 3.13 17.11
N GLU A 65 -7.52 2.13 16.71
CA GLU A 65 -7.61 0.74 17.18
C GLU A 65 -6.22 0.26 17.61
N ASN A 66 -6.06 -0.11 18.88
CA ASN A 66 -4.77 -0.56 19.43
C ASN A 66 -4.18 -1.77 18.74
N ASN A 67 -5.01 -2.69 18.23
CA ASN A 67 -4.59 -3.89 17.53
C ASN A 67 -4.07 -3.63 16.11
N GLU A 68 -4.30 -2.43 15.59
CA GLU A 68 -3.84 -2.00 14.27
C GLU A 68 -2.52 -1.21 14.33
N THR A 69 -1.95 -1.02 15.52
CA THR A 69 -0.75 -0.20 15.72
C THR A 69 0.38 -1.00 16.34
N ASP A 70 1.63 -0.66 15.98
CA ASP A 70 2.80 -1.22 16.64
C ASP A 70 3.01 -0.52 18.00
N LEU A 71 2.88 -1.28 19.08
CA LEU A 71 3.01 -0.79 20.46
C LEU A 71 4.44 -0.32 20.82
N ASN A 72 5.41 -0.51 19.94
CA ASN A 72 6.76 0.04 20.11
C ASN A 72 6.86 1.52 19.75
N TYR A 73 5.82 2.08 19.10
CA TYR A 73 5.78 3.48 18.71
C TYR A 73 4.72 4.26 19.49
N TYR A 74 4.93 5.56 19.56
CA TYR A 74 3.95 6.46 20.15
C TYR A 74 2.87 6.80 19.12
N SER A 75 1.71 6.16 19.25
CA SER A 75 0.60 6.28 18.32
C SER A 75 -0.42 7.31 18.79
N VAL A 76 -0.92 8.13 17.87
CA VAL A 76 -1.93 9.17 18.13
C VAL A 76 -3.09 9.00 17.14
N PRO A 77 -4.36 9.12 17.59
CA PRO A 77 -5.50 9.10 16.70
C PRO A 77 -5.43 10.19 15.62
N ALA A 78 -5.92 9.88 14.43
CA ALA A 78 -6.14 10.86 13.39
C ALA A 78 -7.28 11.83 13.79
N ALA A 79 -7.10 13.12 13.57
CA ALA A 79 -8.15 14.12 13.78
C ALA A 79 -9.32 13.87 12.81
N TYR A 80 -10.54 13.98 13.31
CA TYR A 80 -11.76 13.66 12.56
C TYR A 80 -11.88 14.44 11.25
N GLU A 81 -11.69 15.75 11.27
CA GLU A 81 -11.79 16.60 10.09
C GLU A 81 -10.69 16.27 9.05
N ASN A 82 -9.49 15.99 9.50
CA ASN A 82 -8.39 15.59 8.61
C ASN A 82 -8.65 14.20 8.00
N SER A 83 -9.34 13.34 8.73
CA SER A 83 -9.73 12.00 8.22
C SER A 83 -10.75 12.12 7.09
N ILE A 84 -11.71 13.05 7.18
CA ILE A 84 -12.66 13.36 6.11
C ILE A 84 -11.91 13.85 4.87
N ILE A 85 -11.03 14.84 5.03
CA ILE A 85 -10.24 15.38 3.93
C ILE A 85 -9.40 14.28 3.26
N MET A 86 -8.70 13.46 4.06
CA MET A 86 -7.88 12.36 3.54
C MET A 86 -8.71 11.33 2.78
N ALA A 87 -9.91 11.00 3.27
CA ALA A 87 -10.80 10.08 2.56
C ALA A 87 -11.23 10.67 1.20
N HIS A 88 -11.56 11.95 1.12
CA HIS A 88 -11.84 12.60 -0.17
C HIS A 88 -10.63 12.59 -1.10
N LEU A 89 -9.43 12.88 -0.59
CA LEU A 89 -8.20 12.87 -1.38
C LEU A 89 -7.89 11.48 -1.94
N VAL A 90 -7.96 10.43 -1.11
CA VAL A 90 -7.76 9.04 -1.56
C VAL A 90 -8.79 8.64 -2.61
N LYS A 91 -10.07 8.98 -2.38
CA LYS A 91 -11.13 8.70 -3.34
C LYS A 91 -10.87 9.39 -4.67
N TYR A 92 -10.68 10.70 -4.64
CA TYR A 92 -10.61 11.52 -5.85
C TYR A 92 -9.28 11.36 -6.61
N LEU A 93 -8.15 11.35 -5.90
CA LEU A 93 -6.82 11.34 -6.53
C LEU A 93 -6.29 9.93 -6.83
N CYS A 94 -6.74 8.92 -6.05
CA CYS A 94 -6.27 7.55 -6.27
C CYS A 94 -7.37 6.69 -6.90
N ILE A 95 -8.45 6.38 -6.18
CA ILE A 95 -9.48 5.44 -6.65
C ILE A 95 -10.07 5.89 -7.99
N ASP A 96 -10.57 7.13 -8.07
CA ASP A 96 -11.22 7.64 -9.29
C ASP A 96 -10.23 7.79 -10.47
N SER A 97 -8.94 7.99 -10.19
CA SER A 97 -7.93 8.03 -11.24
C SER A 97 -7.69 6.65 -11.86
N TYR A 98 -7.61 5.60 -11.04
CA TYR A 98 -7.53 4.24 -11.58
C TYR A 98 -8.84 3.79 -12.23
N ASP A 99 -9.99 4.21 -11.73
CA ASP A 99 -11.28 3.92 -12.37
C ASP A 99 -11.38 4.54 -13.77
N GLU A 100 -10.90 5.77 -13.94
CA GLU A 100 -10.91 6.48 -15.21
C GLU A 100 -10.02 5.79 -16.26
N VAL A 101 -8.85 5.29 -15.88
CA VAL A 101 -7.86 4.73 -16.81
C VAL A 101 -7.99 3.21 -16.99
N ALA A 102 -8.24 2.49 -15.89
CA ALA A 102 -8.25 1.03 -15.86
C ALA A 102 -9.64 0.43 -15.71
N GLY A 103 -10.62 1.25 -15.35
CA GLY A 103 -12.00 0.84 -15.08
C GLY A 103 -12.21 0.28 -13.68
N VAL A 104 -13.43 0.41 -13.19
CA VAL A 104 -13.85 0.04 -11.82
C VAL A 104 -13.53 -1.42 -11.44
N THR A 105 -13.49 -2.32 -12.42
CA THR A 105 -13.16 -3.74 -12.18
C THR A 105 -11.71 -3.90 -11.72
N PHE A 106 -10.77 -3.13 -12.28
CA PHE A 106 -9.38 -3.13 -11.86
C PHE A 106 -9.27 -2.68 -10.39
N THR A 107 -9.87 -1.56 -10.04
CA THR A 107 -9.86 -1.02 -8.68
C THR A 107 -10.50 -1.99 -7.68
N ARG A 108 -11.64 -2.57 -8.02
CA ARG A 108 -12.31 -3.59 -7.21
C ARG A 108 -11.46 -4.84 -6.98
N THR A 109 -10.65 -5.21 -7.94
CA THR A 109 -9.83 -6.42 -7.88
C THR A 109 -8.54 -6.20 -7.10
N TYR A 110 -7.82 -5.12 -7.38
CA TYR A 110 -6.44 -4.96 -6.97
C TYR A 110 -6.21 -3.89 -5.91
N PHE A 111 -7.06 -2.84 -5.85
CA PHE A 111 -6.84 -1.75 -4.91
C PHE A 111 -6.92 -2.24 -3.45
N PRO A 112 -6.17 -1.64 -2.50
CA PRO A 112 -6.19 -2.03 -1.09
C PRO A 112 -7.60 -2.15 -0.55
N LYS A 113 -7.82 -3.14 0.33
CA LYS A 113 -9.15 -3.38 0.92
C LYS A 113 -9.34 -2.71 2.25
N GLU A 114 -8.27 -2.13 2.78
CA GLU A 114 -8.31 -1.39 4.03
C GLU A 114 -7.35 -0.21 3.99
N PHE A 115 -7.82 0.92 4.47
CA PHE A 115 -7.00 2.07 4.86
C PHE A 115 -7.14 2.28 6.35
N PHE A 116 -6.02 2.44 7.05
CA PHE A 116 -6.00 2.81 8.45
C PHE A 116 -5.25 4.12 8.64
N LEU A 117 -5.86 5.07 9.35
CA LEU A 117 -5.31 6.41 9.54
C LEU A 117 -4.70 6.57 10.93
N MET A 118 -3.44 7.03 10.95
CA MET A 118 -2.74 7.41 12.18
C MET A 118 -2.41 8.91 12.19
N GLY A 119 -2.61 9.55 13.33
CA GLY A 119 -2.41 10.99 13.46
C GLY A 119 -0.94 11.41 13.46
N GLU A 120 -0.04 10.57 13.95
CA GLU A 120 1.41 10.84 14.06
C GLU A 120 2.20 9.88 13.17
N TRP A 121 3.46 10.23 12.89
CA TRP A 121 4.42 9.34 12.23
C TRP A 121 5.08 8.40 13.23
N GLU A 122 5.50 7.24 12.77
CA GLU A 122 6.35 6.33 13.53
C GLU A 122 7.82 6.72 13.36
N TYR A 123 8.41 7.23 14.43
CA TYR A 123 9.82 7.65 14.46
C TYR A 123 10.71 6.50 14.87
N LYS A 124 11.68 6.18 14.02
CA LYS A 124 12.73 5.21 14.32
C LYS A 124 13.87 5.87 15.11
N ASN A 125 14.63 5.07 15.86
CA ASN A 125 15.74 5.57 16.69
C ASN A 125 16.85 6.28 15.91
N ASN A 126 16.92 6.09 14.60
CA ASN A 126 17.89 6.74 13.71
C ASN A 126 17.37 8.05 13.10
N GLY A 127 16.23 8.57 13.56
CA GLY A 127 15.61 9.79 13.06
C GLY A 127 14.82 9.65 11.76
N VAL A 128 14.76 8.44 11.19
CA VAL A 128 13.87 8.13 10.06
C VAL A 128 12.45 7.93 10.60
N TYR A 129 11.47 8.42 9.88
CA TYR A 129 10.06 8.19 10.17
C TYR A 129 9.36 7.50 9.01
N THR A 130 8.33 6.74 9.34
CA THR A 130 7.50 6.01 8.39
C THR A 130 6.32 6.89 7.99
N LEU A 131 6.11 7.06 6.68
CA LEU A 131 4.95 7.80 6.11
C LEU A 131 3.73 6.91 5.93
N GLY A 132 3.96 5.63 5.70
CA GLY A 132 2.94 4.60 5.56
C GLY A 132 3.56 3.23 5.37
N THR A 133 2.75 2.21 5.44
CA THR A 133 3.14 0.81 5.24
C THR A 133 2.02 0.04 4.55
N ALA A 134 2.38 -1.00 3.79
CA ALA A 134 1.41 -2.00 3.32
C ALA A 134 1.56 -3.29 4.13
N GLU A 135 0.45 -3.78 4.66
CA GLU A 135 0.41 -5.00 5.45
C GLU A 135 -0.43 -6.09 4.75
N GLY A 136 0.13 -7.29 4.70
CA GLY A 136 -0.57 -8.46 4.18
C GLY A 136 -1.09 -8.35 2.74
N GLY A 137 -0.57 -7.41 1.94
CA GLY A 137 -0.98 -7.21 0.55
C GLY A 137 -2.41 -6.68 0.37
N LYS A 138 -3.02 -6.09 1.41
CA LYS A 138 -4.43 -5.62 1.35
C LYS A 138 -4.70 -4.35 2.12
N LYS A 139 -3.85 -3.99 3.09
CA LYS A 139 -4.04 -2.83 3.97
C LYS A 139 -2.93 -1.80 3.73
N ILE A 140 -3.30 -0.52 3.68
CA ILE A 140 -2.37 0.61 3.73
C ILE A 140 -2.63 1.39 5.01
N ILE A 141 -1.58 1.58 5.80
CA ILE A 141 -1.59 2.49 6.94
C ILE A 141 -1.04 3.84 6.46
N LEU A 142 -1.79 4.91 6.68
CA LEU A 142 -1.37 6.28 6.38
C LEU A 142 -1.10 7.01 7.69
N MET A 143 0.11 7.51 7.84
CA MET A 143 0.59 8.15 9.05
C MET A 143 0.69 9.68 8.89
N GLY A 144 0.74 10.39 10.01
CA GLY A 144 0.90 11.84 10.02
C GLY A 144 -0.33 12.62 9.57
N ILE A 145 -1.52 12.05 9.70
CA ILE A 145 -2.79 12.67 9.24
C ILE A 145 -3.06 14.02 9.95
N ASN A 146 -2.55 14.20 11.17
CA ASN A 146 -2.72 15.46 11.89
C ASN A 146 -1.92 16.62 11.29
N TYR A 147 -0.94 16.32 10.43
CA TYR A 147 -0.16 17.32 9.70
C TYR A 147 -0.70 17.62 8.29
N LEU A 148 -1.80 16.94 7.89
CA LEU A 148 -2.39 17.12 6.56
C LEU A 148 -2.64 18.59 6.17
N PRO A 149 -3.22 19.45 7.03
CA PRO A 149 -3.45 20.87 6.68
C PRO A 149 -2.15 21.62 6.34
N THR A 150 -1.02 21.21 6.89
CA THR A 150 0.29 21.80 6.59
C THR A 150 0.84 21.31 5.25
N TYR A 151 0.66 20.03 4.94
CA TYR A 151 1.31 19.40 3.80
C TYR A 151 0.43 19.29 2.55
N MET A 152 -0.86 19.61 2.63
CA MET A 152 -1.72 19.69 1.45
C MET A 152 -1.71 21.06 0.74
N THR A 153 -0.83 21.97 1.14
CA THR A 153 -0.78 23.33 0.59
C THR A 153 -0.10 23.41 -0.78
N THR A 154 0.68 22.41 -1.15
CA THR A 154 1.30 22.28 -2.47
C THR A 154 1.21 20.85 -2.96
N SER A 155 1.18 20.66 -4.29
CA SER A 155 1.20 19.32 -4.90
C SER A 155 2.43 18.52 -4.49
N ASP A 156 3.60 19.15 -4.40
CA ASP A 156 4.85 18.47 -4.03
C ASP A 156 4.80 17.91 -2.62
N ASN A 157 4.30 18.69 -1.65
CA ASN A 157 4.16 18.22 -0.27
C ASN A 157 3.06 17.16 -0.16
N LEU A 158 1.91 17.34 -0.82
CA LEU A 158 0.83 16.36 -0.82
C LEU A 158 1.32 15.02 -1.41
N ASN A 159 2.08 15.07 -2.52
CA ASN A 159 2.69 13.90 -3.11
C ASN A 159 3.72 13.27 -2.17
N TYR A 160 4.65 14.05 -1.61
CA TYR A 160 5.74 13.52 -0.79
C TYR A 160 5.22 12.80 0.45
N TYR A 161 4.28 13.41 1.17
CA TYR A 161 3.82 12.89 2.46
C TYR A 161 2.72 11.83 2.34
N TYR A 162 1.90 11.84 1.28
CA TYR A 162 0.71 10.99 1.21
C TYR A 162 0.55 10.24 -0.11
N LEU A 163 0.39 10.94 -1.24
CA LEU A 163 -0.03 10.28 -2.49
C LEU A 163 1.03 9.34 -3.04
N LYS A 164 2.30 9.77 -3.06
CA LYS A 164 3.40 8.90 -3.48
C LYS A 164 3.43 7.63 -2.64
N THR A 165 3.23 7.77 -1.32
CA THR A 165 3.21 6.61 -0.41
C THR A 165 2.07 5.65 -0.76
N ILE A 166 0.84 6.15 -1.01
CA ILE A 166 -0.29 5.30 -1.41
C ILE A 166 0.04 4.52 -2.69
N HIS A 167 0.57 5.19 -3.71
CA HIS A 167 0.91 4.54 -4.99
C HIS A 167 2.09 3.58 -4.86
N HIS A 168 3.07 3.89 -4.01
CA HIS A 168 4.19 3.03 -3.67
C HIS A 168 3.71 1.72 -3.04
N GLU A 169 2.92 1.81 -1.98
CA GLU A 169 2.37 0.64 -1.28
C GLU A 169 1.41 -0.16 -2.18
N PHE A 170 0.61 0.54 -2.98
CA PHE A 170 -0.24 -0.14 -3.96
C PHE A 170 0.58 -0.89 -5.02
N THR A 171 1.74 -0.38 -5.41
CA THR A 171 2.65 -1.10 -6.31
C THR A 171 3.14 -2.39 -5.70
N HIS A 172 3.47 -2.42 -4.41
CA HIS A 172 3.80 -3.66 -3.71
C HIS A 172 2.65 -4.68 -3.73
N ILE A 173 1.41 -4.23 -3.57
CA ILE A 173 0.22 -5.09 -3.67
C ILE A 173 0.08 -5.67 -5.08
N LEU A 174 0.28 -4.87 -6.12
CA LEU A 174 0.28 -5.34 -7.51
C LEU A 174 1.38 -6.38 -7.74
N ASN A 175 2.58 -6.13 -7.26
CA ASN A 175 3.73 -7.03 -7.38
C ASN A 175 3.55 -8.35 -6.61
N GLN A 176 2.82 -8.35 -5.48
CA GLN A 176 2.45 -9.58 -4.78
C GLN A 176 1.43 -10.42 -5.56
N THR A 177 0.63 -9.79 -6.41
CA THR A 177 -0.36 -10.47 -7.26
C THR A 177 0.26 -10.99 -8.55
N LYS A 178 1.15 -10.20 -9.14
CA LYS A 178 1.90 -10.49 -10.36
C LYS A 178 3.31 -9.94 -10.20
N ASP A 179 4.30 -10.81 -10.10
CA ASP A 179 5.70 -10.41 -9.97
C ASP A 179 6.12 -9.53 -11.16
N PHE A 180 6.93 -8.51 -10.86
CA PHE A 180 7.57 -7.72 -11.91
C PHE A 180 8.71 -8.49 -12.59
N PRO A 181 9.10 -8.11 -13.83
CA PRO A 181 10.13 -8.83 -14.58
C PRO A 181 11.49 -8.82 -13.88
N VAL A 182 12.16 -9.97 -13.80
CA VAL A 182 13.52 -10.14 -13.24
C VAL A 182 14.53 -9.21 -13.91
N THR A 183 14.30 -8.84 -15.17
CA THR A 183 15.14 -7.88 -15.89
C THR A 183 15.24 -6.52 -15.21
N PHE A 184 14.23 -6.11 -14.43
CA PHE A 184 14.29 -4.89 -13.66
C PHE A 184 15.39 -4.96 -12.57
N SER A 185 15.39 -6.04 -11.79
CA SER A 185 16.40 -6.25 -10.75
C SER A 185 17.82 -6.29 -11.31
N GLN A 186 18.00 -6.75 -12.54
CA GLN A 186 19.29 -6.84 -13.22
C GLN A 186 19.86 -5.49 -13.66
N VAL A 187 19.04 -4.45 -13.83
CA VAL A 187 19.49 -3.12 -14.27
C VAL A 187 20.50 -2.52 -13.29
N SER A 188 20.27 -2.65 -11.98
CA SER A 188 21.19 -2.19 -10.93
C SER A 188 21.78 -3.32 -10.10
N GLY A 189 21.32 -4.55 -10.28
CA GLY A 189 21.83 -5.72 -9.56
C GLY A 189 23.14 -6.23 -10.12
N GLY A 190 24.00 -6.79 -9.28
CA GLY A 190 25.22 -7.49 -9.68
C GLY A 190 26.47 -6.61 -9.87
N SER A 191 26.41 -5.33 -9.57
CA SER A 191 27.58 -4.44 -9.49
C SER A 191 27.85 -3.99 -8.05
N SER A 192 29.03 -3.43 -7.80
CA SER A 192 29.36 -2.78 -6.52
C SER A 192 28.44 -1.60 -6.17
N ASP A 193 27.78 -1.03 -7.18
CA ASP A 193 26.79 0.06 -7.06
C ASP A 193 25.36 -0.44 -7.03
N GLY A 194 25.12 -1.72 -6.77
CA GLY A 194 23.79 -2.33 -6.66
C GLY A 194 23.01 -1.87 -5.42
N TYR A 195 22.02 -2.64 -5.06
CA TYR A 195 21.17 -2.34 -3.90
C TYR A 195 21.93 -2.41 -2.58
N LEU A 196 21.61 -1.50 -1.67
CA LEU A 196 22.35 -1.24 -0.42
C LEU A 196 21.71 -1.87 0.82
N ALA A 197 20.53 -2.46 0.70
CA ALA A 197 19.74 -2.96 1.84
C ALA A 197 19.68 -1.89 2.96
N ASP A 198 19.88 -2.24 4.20
CA ASP A 198 19.78 -1.32 5.35
C ASP A 198 20.78 -0.16 5.31
N SER A 199 21.81 -0.21 4.45
CA SER A 199 22.79 0.87 4.28
C SER A 199 22.30 2.01 3.38
N TRP A 200 21.12 1.91 2.75
CA TRP A 200 20.58 2.92 1.84
C TRP A 200 20.54 4.33 2.46
N ASN A 201 20.38 4.41 3.77
CA ASN A 201 20.30 5.67 4.52
C ASN A 201 21.66 6.19 5.02
N ALA A 202 22.77 5.56 4.67
CA ALA A 202 24.11 6.05 5.04
C ALA A 202 24.43 7.36 4.30
N THR A 203 25.18 8.24 4.99
CA THR A 203 25.47 9.61 4.47
C THR A 203 26.23 9.57 3.14
N GLU A 204 27.06 8.56 2.93
CA GLU A 204 27.85 8.37 1.72
C GLU A 204 27.02 8.13 0.46
N TYR A 205 25.77 7.65 0.60
CA TYR A 205 24.86 7.38 -0.51
C TYR A 205 23.75 8.44 -0.63
N ALA A 206 23.87 9.56 0.06
CA ALA A 206 22.79 10.54 0.16
C ALA A 206 22.63 11.41 -1.09
N SER A 207 23.70 11.63 -1.85
CA SER A 207 23.77 12.66 -2.91
C SER A 207 23.91 12.11 -4.31
N ASP A 208 24.33 10.85 -4.51
CA ASP A 208 24.69 10.29 -5.80
C ASP A 208 23.72 9.20 -6.31
N TYR A 209 22.56 9.05 -5.66
CA TYR A 209 21.60 8.01 -6.01
C TYR A 209 21.10 8.10 -7.46
N LEU A 210 20.95 9.33 -8.02
CA LEU A 210 20.57 9.53 -9.42
C LEU A 210 21.66 9.01 -10.38
N GLN A 211 22.92 9.36 -10.13
CA GLN A 211 24.07 8.92 -10.94
C GLN A 211 24.27 7.39 -10.86
N ARG A 212 23.80 6.77 -9.78
CA ARG A 212 23.76 5.31 -9.62
C ARG A 212 22.54 4.67 -10.30
N GLY A 213 21.57 5.48 -10.78
CA GLY A 213 20.37 5.04 -11.49
C GLY A 213 19.19 4.71 -10.59
N PHE A 214 19.03 5.44 -9.50
CA PHE A 214 17.88 5.35 -8.59
C PHE A 214 17.12 6.67 -8.55
N ILE A 215 15.80 6.62 -8.69
CA ILE A 215 14.96 7.83 -8.76
C ILE A 215 14.81 8.54 -7.40
N THR A 216 15.02 7.82 -6.31
CA THR A 216 15.05 8.35 -4.95
C THR A 216 16.16 7.67 -4.16
N ARG A 217 16.54 8.30 -3.04
CA ARG A 217 17.47 7.68 -2.10
C ARG A 217 16.96 6.33 -1.58
N TYR A 218 15.65 6.21 -1.30
CA TYR A 218 15.04 4.98 -0.78
C TYR A 218 15.02 3.84 -1.81
N ALA A 219 14.95 4.16 -3.09
CA ALA A 219 15.04 3.17 -4.18
C ALA A 219 16.32 2.31 -4.11
N GLN A 220 17.38 2.81 -3.47
CA GLN A 220 18.63 2.05 -3.28
C GLN A 220 18.51 0.87 -2.30
N HIS A 221 17.41 0.78 -1.55
CA HIS A 221 17.24 -0.26 -0.53
C HIS A 221 17.17 -1.66 -1.16
N SER A 222 16.25 -1.88 -2.10
CA SER A 222 16.05 -3.17 -2.78
C SER A 222 15.37 -2.96 -4.13
N ASP A 223 15.37 -4.00 -4.96
CA ASP A 223 14.70 -3.98 -6.27
C ASP A 223 13.18 -3.79 -6.15
N ARG A 224 12.57 -4.26 -5.08
CA ARG A 224 11.12 -4.07 -4.81
C ARG A 224 10.81 -2.61 -4.49
N GLU A 225 11.62 -1.99 -3.64
CA GLU A 225 11.47 -0.57 -3.30
C GLU A 225 11.76 0.31 -4.52
N ASP A 226 12.77 -0.02 -5.29
CA ASP A 226 13.13 0.68 -6.53
C ASP A 226 12.00 0.64 -7.56
N PHE A 227 11.39 -0.53 -7.76
CA PHE A 227 10.24 -0.68 -8.66
C PHE A 227 9.05 0.19 -8.21
N ALA A 228 8.73 0.13 -6.92
CA ALA A 228 7.64 0.91 -6.33
C ALA A 228 7.91 2.42 -6.37
N GLU A 229 9.13 2.86 -6.07
CA GLU A 229 9.55 4.26 -6.18
C GLU A 229 9.51 4.76 -7.62
N CYS A 230 9.99 3.97 -8.60
CA CYS A 230 9.90 4.32 -10.02
C CYS A 230 8.44 4.54 -10.44
N MET A 231 7.54 3.60 -10.14
CA MET A 231 6.14 3.73 -10.49
C MET A 231 5.48 4.92 -9.79
N ALA A 232 5.59 5.01 -8.46
CA ALA A 232 4.93 6.05 -7.68
C ALA A 232 5.40 7.46 -8.08
N LYS A 233 6.72 7.64 -8.27
CA LYS A 233 7.27 8.91 -8.74
C LYS A 233 6.83 9.23 -10.16
N TYR A 234 6.76 8.24 -11.04
CA TYR A 234 6.37 8.48 -12.43
C TYR A 234 4.96 9.04 -12.55
N ILE A 235 4.01 8.51 -11.80
CA ILE A 235 2.60 8.93 -11.91
C ILE A 235 2.24 10.15 -11.05
N THR A 236 3.11 10.54 -10.10
CA THR A 236 2.86 11.70 -9.22
C THR A 236 3.70 12.92 -9.57
N THR A 237 4.52 12.87 -10.63
CA THR A 237 5.34 13.99 -11.10
C THR A 237 5.15 14.23 -12.58
N THR A 238 5.49 15.45 -13.06
CA THR A 238 5.36 15.80 -14.49
C THR A 238 6.41 15.10 -15.35
N ALA A 239 6.16 15.05 -16.66
CA ALA A 239 7.13 14.52 -17.62
C ALA A 239 8.42 15.34 -17.61
N GLU A 240 8.32 16.65 -17.46
CA GLU A 240 9.46 17.58 -17.39
C GLU A 240 10.29 17.33 -16.14
N TRP A 241 9.64 17.08 -14.98
CA TRP A 241 10.35 16.69 -13.75
C TRP A 241 11.12 15.40 -13.95
N TRP A 242 10.48 14.38 -14.54
CA TRP A 242 11.14 13.09 -14.80
C TRP A 242 12.34 13.25 -15.73
N GLN A 243 12.16 14.02 -16.80
CA GLN A 243 13.23 14.31 -17.76
C GLN A 243 14.41 15.02 -17.08
N SER A 244 14.14 15.99 -16.20
CA SER A 244 15.20 16.67 -15.45
C SER A 244 15.99 15.72 -14.53
N GLN A 245 15.32 14.69 -13.95
CA GLN A 245 16.02 13.69 -13.15
C GLN A 245 16.92 12.80 -14.00
N ILE A 246 16.50 12.44 -15.21
CA ILE A 246 17.35 11.70 -16.18
C ILE A 246 18.55 12.53 -16.59
N GLU A 247 18.37 13.83 -16.86
CA GLU A 247 19.45 14.75 -17.19
C GLU A 247 20.46 14.90 -16.05
N GLU A 248 19.99 15.03 -14.81
CA GLU A 248 20.83 15.07 -13.62
C GLU A 248 21.56 13.73 -13.40
N ALA A 249 20.90 12.60 -13.67
CA ALA A 249 21.46 11.26 -13.59
C ALA A 249 22.54 10.98 -14.64
N GLN A 250 22.66 11.83 -15.68
CA GLN A 250 23.68 11.70 -16.73
C GLN A 250 25.10 11.68 -16.13
N GLY A 251 25.35 12.55 -15.13
CA GLY A 251 26.67 12.64 -14.49
C GLY A 251 27.82 12.62 -15.50
N GLU A 252 28.97 12.05 -15.10
CA GLU A 252 30.14 11.93 -15.99
C GLU A 252 30.06 10.72 -16.91
N THR A 253 29.33 9.67 -16.54
CA THR A 253 29.37 8.36 -17.22
C THR A 253 28.12 8.03 -18.04
N GLY A 254 27.00 8.71 -17.78
CA GLY A 254 25.70 8.39 -18.37
C GLY A 254 24.99 7.15 -17.77
N VAL A 255 25.66 6.38 -16.93
CA VAL A 255 25.15 5.10 -16.41
C VAL A 255 23.83 5.28 -15.64
N GLY A 256 23.72 6.34 -14.83
CA GLY A 256 22.50 6.62 -14.07
C GLY A 256 21.30 6.90 -14.97
N ALA A 257 21.49 7.73 -16.00
CA ALA A 257 20.46 8.06 -16.97
C ALA A 257 19.98 6.84 -17.77
N ASP A 258 20.90 6.00 -18.22
CA ASP A 258 20.59 4.76 -18.94
C ASP A 258 19.81 3.78 -18.05
N ARG A 259 20.22 3.63 -16.80
CA ARG A 259 19.52 2.79 -15.81
C ARG A 259 18.11 3.28 -15.54
N LEU A 260 17.92 4.58 -15.26
CA LEU A 260 16.60 5.16 -15.01
C LEU A 260 15.68 5.03 -16.23
N SER A 261 16.19 5.31 -17.43
CA SER A 261 15.43 5.18 -18.67
C SER A 261 15.01 3.72 -18.92
N THR A 262 15.89 2.77 -18.66
CA THR A 262 15.61 1.34 -18.78
C THR A 262 14.55 0.90 -17.75
N LYS A 263 14.72 1.28 -16.49
CA LYS A 263 13.79 0.92 -15.40
C LYS A 263 12.38 1.41 -15.68
N ILE A 264 12.23 2.69 -16.04
CA ILE A 264 10.89 3.23 -16.31
C ILE A 264 10.25 2.58 -17.53
N GLY A 265 11.05 2.23 -18.54
CA GLY A 265 10.57 1.45 -19.69
C GLY A 265 10.01 0.11 -19.27
N ILE A 266 10.68 -0.61 -18.36
CA ILE A 266 10.22 -1.90 -17.83
C ILE A 266 8.94 -1.72 -16.99
N VAL A 267 8.87 -0.70 -16.13
CA VAL A 267 7.68 -0.41 -15.31
C VAL A 267 6.47 -0.10 -16.19
N LYS A 268 6.65 0.73 -17.24
CA LYS A 268 5.58 1.05 -18.20
C LYS A 268 5.10 -0.20 -18.93
N ALA A 269 6.02 -1.02 -19.43
CA ALA A 269 5.68 -2.28 -20.10
C ALA A 269 4.94 -3.25 -19.15
N TYR A 270 5.42 -3.39 -17.91
CA TYR A 270 4.74 -4.22 -16.91
C TYR A 270 3.30 -3.80 -16.66
N MET A 271 3.05 -2.50 -16.47
CA MET A 271 1.70 -2.00 -16.23
C MET A 271 0.80 -2.17 -17.45
N GLN A 272 1.33 -1.93 -18.66
CA GLN A 272 0.59 -2.10 -19.90
C GLN A 272 0.28 -3.57 -20.18
N ASP A 273 1.29 -4.44 -20.11
CA ASP A 273 1.16 -5.85 -20.54
C ASP A 273 0.40 -6.70 -19.51
N THR A 274 0.54 -6.36 -18.22
CA THR A 274 -0.05 -7.15 -17.13
C THR A 274 -1.45 -6.68 -16.75
N PHE A 275 -1.68 -5.36 -16.73
CA PHE A 275 -2.91 -4.75 -16.24
C PHE A 275 -3.64 -3.91 -17.27
N GLY A 276 -3.09 -3.73 -18.47
CA GLY A 276 -3.68 -2.91 -19.53
C GLY A 276 -3.66 -1.41 -19.24
N ILE A 277 -2.77 -0.95 -18.34
CA ILE A 277 -2.70 0.44 -17.90
C ILE A 277 -1.54 1.16 -18.57
N ASN A 278 -1.86 2.20 -19.34
CA ASN A 278 -0.88 3.16 -19.81
C ASN A 278 -0.52 4.11 -18.67
N LEU A 279 0.76 4.11 -18.24
CA LEU A 279 1.20 4.97 -17.14
C LEU A 279 1.25 6.46 -17.50
N ASP A 280 1.37 6.83 -18.76
CA ASP A 280 1.30 8.23 -19.19
C ASP A 280 -0.13 8.76 -19.01
N ASP A 281 -1.13 7.99 -19.44
CA ASP A 281 -2.54 8.35 -19.25
C ASP A 281 -2.88 8.44 -17.75
N LEU A 282 -2.41 7.49 -16.93
CA LEU A 282 -2.66 7.51 -15.49
C LEU A 282 -2.02 8.73 -14.82
N ARG A 283 -0.78 9.07 -15.18
CA ARG A 283 -0.11 10.28 -14.72
C ARG A 283 -0.91 11.53 -15.08
N ASP A 284 -1.33 11.66 -16.32
CA ASP A 284 -2.05 12.84 -16.81
C ASP A 284 -3.38 13.02 -16.05
N VAL A 285 -4.10 11.94 -15.77
CA VAL A 285 -5.31 11.96 -14.95
C VAL A 285 -5.01 12.38 -13.52
N ILE A 286 -3.99 11.80 -12.88
CA ILE A 286 -3.62 12.12 -11.49
C ILE A 286 -3.23 13.60 -11.38
N LEU A 287 -2.36 14.09 -12.26
CA LEU A 287 -1.89 15.48 -12.23
C LEU A 287 -3.02 16.49 -12.52
N ARG A 288 -3.91 16.18 -13.44
CA ARG A 288 -5.13 17.00 -13.70
C ARG A 288 -5.97 17.10 -12.44
N ARG A 289 -6.28 15.98 -11.80
CA ARG A 289 -7.08 15.95 -10.57
C ARG A 289 -6.38 16.65 -9.40
N GLN A 290 -5.06 16.52 -9.28
CA GLN A 290 -4.29 17.30 -8.30
C GLN A 290 -4.41 18.80 -8.52
N ALA A 291 -4.33 19.26 -9.78
CA ALA A 291 -4.51 20.68 -10.10
C ALA A 291 -5.91 21.20 -9.70
N GLU A 292 -6.95 20.39 -9.87
CA GLU A 292 -8.30 20.73 -9.44
C GLU A 292 -8.41 20.84 -7.90
N VAL A 293 -7.77 19.95 -7.15
CA VAL A 293 -7.69 20.04 -5.68
C VAL A 293 -6.94 21.28 -5.25
N MET A 294 -5.77 21.55 -5.85
CA MET A 294 -4.96 22.74 -5.51
C MET A 294 -5.66 24.06 -5.85
N ALA A 295 -6.51 24.06 -6.87
CA ALA A 295 -7.33 25.21 -7.24
C ALA A 295 -8.57 25.40 -6.33
N GLY A 296 -8.84 24.48 -5.41
CA GLY A 296 -10.03 24.51 -4.53
C GLY A 296 -11.33 24.18 -5.27
N ASN A 297 -11.26 23.51 -6.41
CA ASN A 297 -12.44 23.13 -7.22
C ASN A 297 -13.10 21.83 -6.71
N VAL A 298 -12.52 21.15 -5.74
CA VAL A 298 -13.02 19.90 -5.16
C VAL A 298 -13.42 20.14 -3.71
N ASP A 299 -14.67 19.82 -3.37
CA ASP A 299 -15.11 19.87 -1.99
C ASP A 299 -14.61 18.64 -1.24
N LEU A 300 -13.68 18.85 -0.32
CA LEU A 300 -13.05 17.80 0.50
C LEU A 300 -13.73 17.62 1.86
N HIS A 301 -14.84 18.29 2.13
CA HIS A 301 -15.50 18.29 3.43
C HIS A 301 -16.93 17.78 3.40
N SER A 302 -17.57 17.75 2.24
CA SER A 302 -18.97 17.38 2.11
C SER A 302 -19.19 15.89 2.42
N LEU A 303 -20.12 15.65 3.34
CA LEU A 303 -20.60 14.28 3.65
C LEU A 303 -21.94 13.98 2.98
N GLU A 304 -22.32 14.77 1.96
CA GLU A 304 -23.50 14.50 1.13
C GLU A 304 -23.29 13.25 0.30
N ILE A 305 -24.22 12.32 0.37
CA ILE A 305 -24.23 11.08 -0.42
C ILE A 305 -25.03 11.36 -1.70
N LYS A 306 -24.36 11.26 -2.85
CA LYS A 306 -24.93 11.49 -4.18
C LYS A 306 -25.34 10.19 -4.84
#